data_feb86c1191a746a036af5ae95d2c5453
#
_entry.id   feb86c1191a746a036af5ae95d2c5453
#
_cell.length_a   1.000
_cell.length_b   1.000
_cell.length_c   1.000
_cell.angle_alpha   90.00
_cell.angle_beta   90.00
_cell.angle_gamma   90.00
#
_symmetry.space_group_name_H-M   'P 1'
#
loop_
_entity.id
_entity.type
_entity.pdbx_description
1 polymer ?
#
loop_
_entity_poly.entity_id
_entity_poly.type
_entity_poly.pdbx_seq_one_letter_code
_entity_poly.pdbx_strand_id
1 'polypeptide(L)'
;MNKLIAISLFCLVSIGVKGQSNNAPFRAYLYNNEFDVYMRINFYDQNISVPGQDLFGQVPGFLSKKNYTFAWLITSAEIKGDKAQLSLINDYGSEDLTATLTRKNDSIYVLKQVDGSSLKVPAKGGKWQKLPKSIELKRR
;
A
#
# COMPACT_ATOMS: atom_id res chain seq x y z
N MET A 1 -16.10 -41.47 27.20
CA MET A 1 -16.65 -40.57 27.09
C MET A 1 -16.19 -39.27 27.25
N ASN A 2 -15.91 -38.96 28.08
CA ASN A 2 -15.42 -37.81 28.45
C ASN A 2 -14.35 -37.37 27.64
N LYS A 3 -13.66 -38.09 27.19
CA LYS A 3 -12.58 -37.76 26.54
C LYS A 3 -12.89 -36.75 25.54
N LEU A 4 -13.82 -36.84 24.88
CA LEU A 4 -14.04 -36.00 23.92
C LEU A 4 -14.01 -34.61 24.32
N ILE A 5 -14.37 -34.32 25.25
CA ILE A 5 -14.33 -33.06 25.72
C ILE A 5 -13.11 -32.39 25.57
N ALA A 6 -12.25 -32.89 25.98
CA ALA A 6 -11.00 -32.31 26.00
C ALA A 6 -10.70 -31.70 24.73
N ILE A 7 -10.79 -32.35 23.83
CA ILE A 7 -10.46 -31.84 22.66
C ILE A 7 -10.87 -30.57 22.32
N SER A 8 -11.98 -30.42 22.38
CA SER A 8 -12.43 -29.23 21.99
C SER A 8 -11.65 -28.11 22.37
N LEU A 9 -11.47 -27.94 23.38
CA LEU A 9 -10.86 -26.80 23.81
C LEU A 9 -9.65 -26.51 23.23
N PHE A 10 -9.04 -27.25 23.07
CA PHE A 10 -7.83 -26.99 22.70
C PHE A 10 -7.74 -26.27 21.46
N CYS A 11 -8.47 -26.55 20.65
CA CYS A 11 -8.25 -26.00 19.46
C CYS A 11 -8.37 -24.56 19.54
N LEU A 12 -9.20 -24.13 20.13
CA LEU A 12 -9.32 -22.80 20.18
C LEU A 12 -8.24 -22.07 20.51
N VAL A 13 -7.71 -22.39 21.25
CA VAL A 13 -6.64 -21.77 21.74
C VAL A 13 -5.82 -21.37 20.70
N SER A 14 -5.51 -22.20 20.02
CA SER A 14 -4.55 -21.93 19.13
C SER A 14 -4.90 -20.75 18.41
N ILE A 15 -5.90 -20.68 18.05
CA ILE A 15 -6.21 -19.64 17.34
C ILE A 15 -5.89 -18.37 17.74
N GLY A 16 -6.30 -18.12 18.64
CA GLY A 16 -6.13 -16.87 19.09
C GLY A 16 -4.88 -16.32 18.85
N VAL A 17 -4.10 -16.84 18.93
CA VAL A 17 -2.95 -16.34 18.84
C VAL A 17 -2.49 -15.76 17.75
N LYS A 18 -2.29 -16.21 17.13
CA LYS A 18 -1.62 -15.73 16.20
C LYS A 18 -2.04 -14.74 15.45
N GLY A 19 -2.43 -14.79 14.95
CA GLY A 19 -2.73 -13.97 14.01
C GLY A 19 -2.76 -12.61 14.24
N GLN A 20 -2.98 -12.35 15.07
CA GLN A 20 -3.15 -11.15 15.37
C GLN A 20 -2.34 -10.18 14.81
N SER A 21 -1.30 -10.22 14.82
CA SER A 21 -0.47 -9.18 14.50
C SER A 21 -0.71 -8.69 13.11
N ASN A 22 -0.79 -9.37 12.17
CA ASN A 22 -0.88 -8.91 10.93
C ASN A 22 -2.10 -9.15 10.19
N ASN A 23 -3.19 -8.85 10.74
CA ASN A 23 -4.42 -9.10 10.13
C ASN A 23 -4.68 -8.31 8.92
N ALA A 24 -4.08 -7.19 8.75
CA ALA A 24 -4.36 -6.32 7.64
C ALA A 24 -3.08 -5.70 7.09
N PRO A 25 -2.28 -6.49 6.42
CA PRO A 25 -1.00 -5.98 5.90
C PRO A 25 -1.18 -4.87 4.87
N PHE A 26 -2.30 -4.84 4.17
CA PHE A 26 -2.51 -3.79 3.17
C PHE A 26 -3.43 -2.67 3.66
N ARG A 27 -3.40 -2.42 4.97
CA ARG A 27 -3.98 -1.24 5.57
C ARG A 27 -2.85 -0.63 6.37
N ALA A 28 -2.18 0.37 5.84
CA ALA A 28 -0.93 0.80 6.43
C ALA A 28 -0.49 2.19 5.95
N TYR A 29 0.43 2.76 6.69
CA TYR A 29 1.17 3.94 6.27
C TYR A 29 2.58 3.42 5.98
N LEU A 30 3.07 3.64 4.77
CA LEU A 30 4.37 3.16 4.33
C LEU A 30 5.20 4.37 3.91
N TYR A 31 6.51 4.32 4.12
CA TYR A 31 7.34 5.46 3.78
C TYR A 31 8.73 5.03 3.30
N ASN A 32 9.38 5.92 2.57
CA ASN A 32 10.75 5.74 2.12
C ASN A 32 11.46 7.07 2.34
N ASN A 33 12.47 7.10 3.20
CA ASN A 33 13.18 8.33 3.55
C ASN A 33 14.18 8.78 2.50
N GLU A 34 14.63 7.89 1.67
CA GLU A 34 15.60 8.26 0.66
C GLU A 34 14.97 9.22 -0.35
N PHE A 35 13.73 8.99 -0.73
CA PHE A 35 13.04 9.82 -1.69
C PHE A 35 11.96 10.69 -1.04
N ASP A 36 11.78 10.62 0.26
CA ASP A 36 10.76 11.34 1.00
C ASP A 36 9.35 11.07 0.47
N VAL A 37 9.09 9.86 0.08
CA VAL A 37 7.76 9.49 -0.41
C VAL A 37 7.05 8.65 0.63
N TYR A 38 5.74 8.67 0.58
CA TYR A 38 4.92 7.87 1.47
C TYR A 38 3.67 7.38 0.75
N MET A 39 3.10 6.31 1.26
CA MET A 39 1.85 5.79 0.78
C MET A 39 0.90 5.62 1.94
N ARG A 40 -0.37 5.94 1.71
CA ARG A 40 -1.41 5.60 2.66
C ARG A 40 -2.32 4.65 1.93
N ILE A 41 -2.56 3.49 2.49
CA ILE A 41 -3.33 2.47 1.81
C ILE A 41 -4.35 1.80 2.72
N ASN A 42 -5.46 1.41 2.15
CA ASN A 42 -6.40 0.48 2.75
C ASN A 42 -7.07 -0.23 1.59
N PHE A 43 -6.48 -1.35 1.18
CA PHE A 43 -6.98 -2.06 0.01
C PHE A 43 -8.24 -2.86 0.31
N TYR A 44 -8.59 -2.99 1.59
CA TYR A 44 -9.78 -3.73 1.99
C TYR A 44 -11.02 -2.83 1.92
N ASP A 45 -10.98 -1.68 2.58
CA ASP A 45 -12.13 -0.79 2.64
C ASP A 45 -12.13 0.25 1.52
N GLN A 46 -10.98 0.52 0.93
CA GLN A 46 -10.83 1.47 -0.18
C GLN A 46 -11.44 2.82 0.14
N ASN A 47 -11.19 3.29 1.33
CA ASN A 47 -11.79 4.50 1.85
C ASN A 47 -10.78 5.60 2.15
N ILE A 48 -9.73 5.68 1.39
CA ILE A 48 -8.70 6.68 1.59
C ILE A 48 -9.06 7.95 0.83
N SER A 49 -9.07 9.07 1.54
CA SER A 49 -9.29 10.37 0.93
C SER A 49 -7.94 10.96 0.58
N VAL A 50 -7.79 11.47 -0.61
CA VAL A 50 -6.51 12.00 -1.08
C VAL A 50 -6.52 13.49 -0.90
N PRO A 51 -5.58 14.05 -0.14
CA PRO A 51 -5.55 15.48 0.10
C PRO A 51 -5.45 16.26 -1.20
N GLY A 52 -6.26 17.29 -1.33
CA GLY A 52 -6.18 18.16 -2.49
C GLY A 52 -6.86 17.65 -3.74
N GLN A 53 -7.57 16.54 -3.66
CA GLN A 53 -8.32 16.09 -4.82
C GLN A 53 -9.63 15.43 -4.37
N ASP A 54 -10.72 15.75 -5.06
CA ASP A 54 -12.01 15.18 -4.75
C ASP A 54 -12.59 14.45 -5.94
N LEU A 55 -12.00 14.56 -7.09
CA LEU A 55 -12.60 14.04 -8.31
C LEU A 55 -12.88 12.56 -8.26
N PHE A 56 -11.94 11.78 -7.73
CA PHE A 56 -12.13 10.34 -7.67
C PHE A 56 -12.74 9.87 -6.35
N GLY A 57 -13.02 10.80 -5.42
CA GLY A 57 -13.59 10.41 -4.14
C GLY A 57 -12.61 9.57 -3.34
N GLN A 58 -13.12 8.55 -2.68
CA GLN A 58 -12.29 7.68 -1.87
C GLN A 58 -11.69 6.58 -2.75
N VAL A 59 -10.46 6.25 -2.52
CA VAL A 59 -9.70 5.30 -3.34
C VAL A 59 -8.96 4.30 -2.44
N PRO A 60 -8.40 3.23 -3.00
CA PRO A 60 -7.61 2.27 -2.21
C PRO A 60 -6.38 2.87 -1.55
N GLY A 61 -5.84 3.95 -2.11
CA GLY A 61 -4.68 4.57 -1.51
C GLY A 61 -4.02 5.57 -2.43
N PHE A 62 -2.91 6.12 -2.00
CA PHE A 62 -2.15 7.05 -2.84
C PHE A 62 -0.68 7.07 -2.41
N LEU A 63 0.16 7.57 -3.32
CA LEU A 63 1.56 7.80 -3.04
C LEU A 63 1.81 9.28 -3.26
N SER A 64 2.51 9.90 -2.33
CA SER A 64 2.81 11.33 -2.43
C SER A 64 4.22 11.59 -1.91
N LYS A 65 4.66 12.81 -2.03
CA LYS A 65 5.96 13.23 -1.53
C LYS A 65 5.76 14.20 -0.39
N LYS A 66 6.57 14.03 0.67
CA LYS A 66 6.44 14.86 1.82
C LYS A 66 6.58 16.31 1.47
N ASN A 67 5.71 17.15 2.02
CA ASN A 67 5.71 18.58 1.81
C ASN A 67 5.28 19.03 0.39
N TYR A 68 4.67 18.15 -0.36
CA TYR A 68 4.13 18.48 -1.67
C TYR A 68 2.67 18.05 -1.72
N THR A 69 1.90 18.66 -2.61
CA THR A 69 0.48 18.33 -2.71
C THR A 69 0.20 17.34 -3.83
N PHE A 70 1.20 17.01 -4.64
CA PHE A 70 1.00 16.07 -5.74
C PHE A 70 0.77 14.66 -5.24
N ALA A 71 -0.02 13.88 -5.94
CA ALA A 71 -0.26 12.49 -5.58
C ALA A 71 -0.44 11.59 -6.79
N TRP A 72 -0.01 10.35 -6.65
CA TRP A 72 -0.39 9.26 -7.54
C TRP A 72 -1.52 8.52 -6.83
N LEU A 73 -2.67 8.41 -7.47
CA LEU A 73 -3.81 7.75 -6.86
C LEU A 73 -3.79 6.28 -7.24
N ILE A 74 -4.04 5.41 -6.29
CA ILE A 74 -4.22 3.99 -6.57
C ILE A 74 -5.70 3.82 -6.87
N THR A 75 -6.01 3.56 -8.12
CA THR A 75 -7.40 3.45 -8.54
C THR A 75 -7.94 2.04 -8.40
N SER A 76 -7.07 1.06 -8.40
CA SER A 76 -7.50 -0.32 -8.12
C SER A 76 -6.38 -1.08 -7.43
N ALA A 77 -6.74 -2.02 -6.59
CA ALA A 77 -5.80 -2.86 -5.87
C ALA A 77 -6.40 -4.25 -5.74
N GLU A 78 -5.67 -5.26 -6.19
CA GLU A 78 -6.12 -6.63 -6.07
C GLU A 78 -5.11 -7.41 -5.28
N ILE A 79 -5.51 -7.93 -4.12
CA ILE A 79 -4.60 -8.64 -3.22
C ILE A 79 -4.55 -10.11 -3.61
N LYS A 80 -3.33 -10.63 -3.73
CA LYS A 80 -3.10 -12.04 -3.96
C LYS A 80 -1.97 -12.48 -3.02
N GLY A 81 -2.34 -13.00 -1.88
CA GLY A 81 -1.35 -13.41 -0.87
C GLY A 81 -0.62 -12.19 -0.31
N ASP A 82 0.67 -12.18 -0.38
CA ASP A 82 1.49 -11.09 0.13
C ASP A 82 1.76 -10.02 -0.92
N LYS A 83 1.09 -10.07 -2.05
CA LYS A 83 1.30 -9.14 -3.12
C LYS A 83 -0.01 -8.51 -3.54
N ALA A 84 -0.02 -7.27 -3.88
CA ALA A 84 -1.17 -6.60 -4.45
C ALA A 84 -0.82 -6.05 -5.82
N GLN A 85 -1.72 -6.20 -6.78
CA GLN A 85 -1.55 -5.63 -8.10
C GLN A 85 -2.28 -4.31 -8.12
N LEU A 86 -1.62 -3.27 -8.57
CA LEU A 86 -2.13 -1.90 -8.47
C LEU A 86 -2.23 -1.24 -9.83
N SER A 87 -3.24 -0.38 -9.97
CA SER A 87 -3.29 0.58 -11.07
C SER A 87 -3.19 1.95 -10.44
N LEU A 88 -2.34 2.81 -11.00
CA LEU A 88 -2.14 4.15 -10.47
C LEU A 88 -2.31 5.18 -11.59
N ILE A 89 -2.77 6.36 -11.20
CA ILE A 89 -2.93 7.45 -12.14
C ILE A 89 -2.43 8.70 -11.42
N ASN A 90 -1.80 9.63 -12.13
CA ASN A 90 -1.36 10.85 -11.48
C ASN A 90 -2.59 11.74 -11.25
N ASP A 91 -2.47 12.74 -10.40
CA ASP A 91 -3.63 13.54 -10.02
C ASP A 91 -4.07 14.48 -11.15
N TYR A 92 -3.33 14.60 -12.23
CA TYR A 92 -3.78 15.35 -13.39
C TYR A 92 -4.54 14.41 -14.34
N GLY A 93 -4.45 13.12 -14.15
CA GLY A 93 -5.13 12.16 -15.02
C GLY A 93 -4.45 11.95 -16.35
N SER A 94 -3.23 12.45 -16.53
CA SER A 94 -2.55 12.35 -17.82
C SER A 94 -1.63 11.16 -17.96
N GLU A 95 -1.26 10.53 -16.85
CA GLU A 95 -0.33 9.38 -16.90
C GLU A 95 -0.84 8.28 -15.99
N ASP A 96 -0.65 7.05 -16.41
CA ASP A 96 -1.04 5.92 -15.60
C ASP A 96 0.02 4.84 -15.66
N LEU A 97 0.01 3.97 -14.69
CA LEU A 97 0.94 2.84 -14.66
C LEU A 97 0.36 1.72 -13.83
N THR A 98 0.94 0.54 -13.97
CA THR A 98 0.62 -0.58 -13.09
C THR A 98 1.86 -0.93 -12.30
N ALA A 99 1.64 -1.45 -11.11
CA ALA A 99 2.72 -1.79 -10.19
C ALA A 99 2.29 -2.93 -9.30
N THR A 100 3.24 -3.48 -8.55
CA THR A 100 2.92 -4.44 -7.51
C THR A 100 3.45 -3.91 -6.20
N LEU A 101 2.75 -4.21 -5.12
CA LEU A 101 3.22 -3.90 -3.78
C LEU A 101 3.32 -5.24 -3.06
N THR A 102 4.52 -5.65 -2.71
CA THR A 102 4.77 -6.94 -2.08
C THR A 102 5.19 -6.73 -0.64
N ARG A 103 4.51 -7.42 0.28
CA ARG A 103 4.89 -7.36 1.66
C ARG A 103 5.97 -8.39 1.89
N LYS A 104 7.15 -7.95 2.28
CA LYS A 104 8.26 -8.87 2.51
C LYS A 104 8.22 -9.41 3.94
N ASN A 105 7.80 -8.58 4.87
CA ASN A 105 7.61 -8.98 6.26
C ASN A 105 6.74 -7.90 6.91
N ASP A 106 6.58 -7.92 8.22
CA ASP A 106 5.69 -6.99 8.89
C ASP A 106 6.08 -5.54 8.72
N SER A 107 7.32 -5.26 8.41
CA SER A 107 7.82 -3.89 8.35
C SER A 107 8.22 -3.44 6.96
N ILE A 108 8.49 -4.36 6.05
CA ILE A 108 9.08 -4.01 4.77
C ILE A 108 8.19 -4.40 3.61
N TYR A 109 7.95 -3.44 2.73
CA TYR A 109 7.17 -3.64 1.51
C TYR A 109 8.02 -3.19 0.33
N VAL A 110 7.78 -3.74 -0.84
CA VAL A 110 8.49 -3.36 -2.05
C VAL A 110 7.47 -2.96 -3.10
N LEU A 111 7.60 -1.73 -3.60
CA LEU A 111 6.76 -1.25 -4.68
C LEU A 111 7.56 -1.38 -5.98
N LYS A 112 7.03 -2.13 -6.93
CA LYS A 112 7.71 -2.36 -8.19
C LYS A 112 6.84 -1.94 -9.34
N GLN A 113 7.35 -1.05 -10.19
CA GLN A 113 6.63 -0.60 -11.37
C GLN A 113 6.66 -1.71 -12.42
N VAL A 114 5.52 -1.98 -13.04
CA VAL A 114 5.41 -3.07 -13.99
C VAL A 114 5.29 -2.53 -15.41
N ASP A 115 4.36 -1.64 -15.67
CA ASP A 115 4.10 -1.20 -17.02
C ASP A 115 3.51 0.22 -17.00
N GLY A 116 3.58 0.92 -18.09
CA GLY A 116 3.00 2.25 -18.22
C GLY A 116 4.01 3.36 -17.98
N SER A 117 3.53 4.49 -17.49
CA SER A 117 4.37 5.65 -17.25
C SER A 117 5.35 5.40 -16.10
N SER A 118 6.41 6.19 -16.06
CA SER A 118 7.35 6.10 -14.94
C SER A 118 6.80 6.84 -13.74
N LEU A 119 7.03 6.30 -12.58
CA LEU A 119 6.59 6.94 -11.36
C LEU A 119 7.54 8.08 -11.06
N LYS A 120 7.04 9.31 -11.03
CA LYS A 120 7.82 10.49 -10.78
C LYS A 120 7.18 11.31 -9.69
N VAL A 121 7.96 12.03 -8.94
CA VAL A 121 7.47 12.88 -7.87
C VAL A 121 8.11 14.26 -8.00
N PRO A 122 7.48 15.29 -7.44
CA PRO A 122 8.05 16.64 -7.53
C PRO A 122 9.37 16.72 -6.79
N ALA A 123 10.22 17.60 -7.25
CA ALA A 123 11.49 17.86 -6.62
C ALA A 123 11.72 19.36 -6.58
N LYS A 124 12.75 19.80 -5.92
CA LYS A 124 13.02 21.21 -5.77
C LYS A 124 13.19 21.89 -7.11
N GLY A 125 12.79 23.15 -7.18
CA GLY A 125 13.00 23.93 -8.40
C GLY A 125 12.03 23.60 -9.51
N GLY A 126 10.89 23.04 -9.20
CA GLY A 126 9.90 22.71 -10.21
C GLY A 126 10.27 21.51 -11.06
N LYS A 127 11.24 20.73 -10.61
CA LYS A 127 11.66 19.56 -11.38
C LYS A 127 10.90 18.34 -10.96
N TRP A 128 11.05 17.28 -11.73
CA TRP A 128 10.44 15.99 -11.41
C TRP A 128 11.55 14.95 -11.26
N GLN A 129 11.41 14.09 -10.25
CA GLN A 129 12.38 13.05 -9.99
C GLN A 129 11.75 11.71 -10.26
N LYS A 130 12.36 10.91 -11.13
CA LYS A 130 11.90 9.56 -11.38
C LYS A 130 12.31 8.70 -10.21
N LEU A 131 11.40 7.86 -9.77
CA LEU A 131 11.74 6.89 -8.74
C LEU A 131 12.31 5.64 -9.41
N PRO A 132 13.16 4.88 -8.72
CA PRO A 132 13.66 3.62 -9.24
C PRO A 132 12.50 2.69 -9.52
N LYS A 133 12.68 1.74 -10.43
CA LYS A 133 11.64 0.80 -10.75
C LYS A 133 11.16 0.05 -9.53
N SER A 134 11.99 -0.18 -8.58
CA SER A 134 11.67 -0.91 -7.38
C SER A 134 12.15 -0.12 -6.18
N ILE A 135 11.28 0.18 -5.24
CA ILE A 135 11.70 0.87 -4.03
C ILE A 135 11.16 0.15 -2.81
N GLU A 136 11.91 0.22 -1.74
CA GLU A 136 11.52 -0.40 -0.51
C GLU A 136 10.82 0.63 0.35
N LEU A 137 9.73 0.23 1.00
CA LEU A 137 8.98 1.10 1.88
C LEU A 137 8.88 0.43 3.24
N LYS A 138 8.90 1.24 4.29
CA LYS A 138 8.78 0.74 5.63
C LYS A 138 7.44 1.08 6.20
N ARG A 139 6.90 0.18 7.01
CA ARG A 139 5.62 0.41 7.65
C ARG A 139 5.84 1.17 8.92
N ARG A 140 4.99 2.17 9.15
CA ARG A 140 5.06 2.93 10.38
C ARG A 140 4.07 2.39 11.38
#